data_34cd62fb7e8c823df9a5978229486a7a
#
_entry.id   34cd62fb7e8c823df9a5978229486a7a
#
_cell.length_a   1.000
_cell.length_b   1.000
_cell.length_c   1.000
_cell.angle_alpha   90.00
_cell.angle_beta   90.00
_cell.angle_gamma   90.00
#
_symmetry.space_group_name_H-M   'P 1'
#
loop_
_entity.id
_entity.type
_entity.pdbx_description
1 polymer ?
#
loop_
_entity_poly.entity_id
_entity_poly.type
_entity_poly.pdbx_seq_one_letter_code
_entity_poly.pdbx_strand_id
1 'polypeptide(L)'
;ARLAVQAHEHGHRPWVPYHENLTAGLAVLGGARPDEVVAMNSLTVNLHLMLASFYRPQGRRSRILIEAGAFSSDRHAVTSQIAWRGLEPQSALLELPPPPGEVTVPEEAVEACLQRHGEEIALVLWPGVQFRTGQAFDIARIARAAHAAGCIAGFDLAHSLGNTPLALHAADADFAVWCSYKYLNGGPGAIGGCFVHQRHSEAQARTSHGGTLPGTRLAGWWGHEEPTRFLMEPQFRAAHGAAAWQISNPPILAAAPLIASLSIFLQAGPEALRAKSIALTGFLEELLRPLAPEVQILTPRAPERRGCQLSLRLASGGPRGKQVFDALGARGIVCDWRSPDIIRVAPVPLYNRFEDVWTFAAALREILQAAA
;
A
#
# COMPACT_ATOMS: atom_id res chain seq x y z
N ALA A 1 -5.45 13.79 -29.14
CA ALA A 1 -4.84 13.93 -30.48
C ALA A 1 -5.34 15.16 -31.25
N ARG A 2 -6.67 15.47 -31.25
CA ARG A 2 -7.22 16.58 -32.02
C ARG A 2 -6.68 17.96 -31.62
N LEU A 3 -6.42 18.18 -30.35
CA LEU A 3 -5.92 19.47 -29.82
C LEU A 3 -4.39 19.57 -29.83
N ALA A 4 -3.69 18.45 -30.06
CA ALA A 4 -2.23 18.38 -30.00
C ALA A 4 -1.68 19.07 -28.72
N VAL A 5 -0.72 19.97 -28.84
CA VAL A 5 -0.12 20.68 -27.71
C VAL A 5 -1.12 21.53 -26.92
N GLN A 6 -2.18 22.02 -27.54
CA GLN A 6 -3.23 22.77 -26.83
C GLN A 6 -3.98 21.92 -25.76
N ALA A 7 -3.91 20.59 -25.85
CA ALA A 7 -4.51 19.71 -24.87
C ALA A 7 -3.87 19.83 -23.46
N HIS A 8 -2.69 20.45 -23.34
CA HIS A 8 -2.07 20.73 -22.06
C HIS A 8 -2.94 21.65 -21.19
N GLU A 9 -3.57 22.64 -21.80
CA GLU A 9 -4.32 23.69 -21.08
C GLU A 9 -5.80 23.70 -21.44
N HIS A 10 -6.19 23.11 -22.57
CA HIS A 10 -7.54 23.18 -23.11
C HIS A 10 -8.22 21.82 -23.19
N GLY A 11 -9.56 21.85 -23.20
CA GLY A 11 -10.41 20.67 -23.28
C GLY A 11 -11.14 20.36 -21.97
N HIS A 12 -11.96 19.33 -21.99
CA HIS A 12 -12.75 18.91 -20.83
C HIS A 12 -11.88 18.45 -19.65
N ARG A 13 -10.72 17.85 -19.95
CA ARG A 13 -9.73 17.40 -18.97
C ARG A 13 -8.34 17.78 -19.48
N PRO A 14 -7.86 18.99 -19.20
CA PRO A 14 -6.51 19.43 -19.58
C PRO A 14 -5.43 18.49 -19.02
N TRP A 15 -4.32 18.35 -19.75
CA TRP A 15 -3.28 17.40 -19.36
C TRP A 15 -2.41 17.88 -18.19
N VAL A 16 -2.21 19.18 -18.04
CA VAL A 16 -1.40 19.72 -16.93
C VAL A 16 -1.97 19.32 -15.58
N PRO A 17 -3.25 19.63 -15.25
CA PRO A 17 -3.85 19.21 -13.98
C PRO A 17 -4.50 17.80 -14.05
N TYR A 18 -4.21 16.99 -15.07
CA TYR A 18 -4.96 15.75 -15.32
C TYR A 18 -4.99 14.79 -14.12
N HIS A 19 -3.86 14.63 -13.44
CA HIS A 19 -3.70 13.76 -12.27
C HIS A 19 -4.51 14.23 -11.06
N GLU A 20 -4.87 15.52 -10.99
CA GLU A 20 -5.69 16.10 -9.92
C GLU A 20 -7.13 15.57 -9.94
N ASN A 21 -7.62 15.07 -11.10
CA ASN A 21 -8.90 14.38 -11.16
C ASN A 21 -8.96 13.10 -10.30
N LEU A 22 -7.83 12.61 -9.82
CA LEU A 22 -7.74 11.43 -8.94
C LEU A 22 -7.79 11.79 -7.45
N THR A 23 -7.46 13.04 -7.10
CA THR A 23 -7.23 13.49 -5.73
C THR A 23 -8.44 13.24 -4.82
N ALA A 24 -9.63 13.65 -5.22
CA ALA A 24 -10.83 13.49 -4.40
C ALA A 24 -11.15 12.02 -4.09
N GLY A 25 -11.08 11.15 -5.11
CA GLY A 25 -11.33 9.71 -4.94
C GLY A 25 -10.27 9.03 -4.06
N LEU A 26 -9.00 9.37 -4.26
CA LEU A 26 -7.90 8.84 -3.44
C LEU A 26 -7.99 9.33 -1.98
N ALA A 27 -8.33 10.59 -1.76
CA ALA A 27 -8.52 11.14 -0.42
C ALA A 27 -9.65 10.44 0.33
N VAL A 28 -10.79 10.20 -0.32
CA VAL A 28 -11.91 9.46 0.29
C VAL A 28 -11.50 8.04 0.67
N LEU A 29 -10.87 7.30 -0.26
CA LEU A 29 -10.47 5.91 0.00
C LEU A 29 -9.32 5.80 1.01
N GLY A 30 -8.45 6.80 1.11
CA GLY A 30 -7.36 6.87 2.07
C GLY A 30 -7.77 7.43 3.44
N GLY A 31 -8.97 7.99 3.58
CA GLY A 31 -9.34 8.73 4.79
C GLY A 31 -8.38 9.87 5.07
N ALA A 32 -8.04 10.63 4.03
CA ALA A 32 -7.06 11.71 4.01
C ALA A 32 -7.71 13.03 3.57
N ARG A 33 -7.01 14.14 3.77
CA ARG A 33 -7.37 15.42 3.16
C ARG A 33 -6.94 15.44 1.70
N PRO A 34 -7.63 16.21 0.83
CA PRO A 34 -7.24 16.29 -0.58
C PRO A 34 -5.79 16.75 -0.81
N ASP A 35 -5.28 17.65 0.01
CA ASP A 35 -3.91 18.15 -0.07
C ASP A 35 -2.85 17.20 0.50
N GLU A 36 -3.25 16.12 1.15
CA GLU A 36 -2.35 15.09 1.66
C GLU A 36 -2.08 13.95 0.67
N VAL A 37 -2.80 13.89 -0.45
CA VAL A 37 -2.67 12.80 -1.43
C VAL A 37 -2.26 13.34 -2.79
N VAL A 38 -1.42 12.56 -3.49
CA VAL A 38 -1.02 12.86 -4.85
C VAL A 38 -0.84 11.57 -5.67
N ALA A 39 -1.37 11.56 -6.89
CA ALA A 39 -1.11 10.50 -7.85
C ALA A 39 0.18 10.82 -8.61
N MET A 40 1.20 9.98 -8.47
CA MET A 40 2.48 10.14 -9.14
C MET A 40 3.22 8.81 -9.27
N ASN A 41 4.09 8.68 -10.26
CA ASN A 41 5.05 7.58 -10.44
C ASN A 41 4.44 6.17 -10.28
N SER A 42 5.23 5.25 -9.71
CA SER A 42 4.85 3.92 -9.27
C SER A 42 5.22 3.72 -7.80
N LEU A 43 4.72 2.66 -7.14
CA LEU A 43 4.89 2.44 -5.71
C LEU A 43 6.36 2.53 -5.27
N THR A 44 7.24 1.72 -5.84
CA THR A 44 8.65 1.64 -5.39
C THR A 44 9.40 2.95 -5.63
N VAL A 45 9.10 3.67 -6.71
CA VAL A 45 9.65 5.02 -6.94
C VAL A 45 9.18 5.98 -5.85
N ASN A 46 7.89 5.97 -5.53
CA ASN A 46 7.32 6.79 -4.46
C ASN A 46 7.93 6.43 -3.09
N LEU A 47 8.11 5.13 -2.81
CA LEU A 47 8.75 4.67 -1.59
C LEU A 47 10.18 5.22 -1.47
N HIS A 48 10.98 5.19 -2.54
CA HIS A 48 12.31 5.79 -2.53
C HIS A 48 12.27 7.30 -2.26
N LEU A 49 11.32 8.04 -2.84
CA LEU A 49 11.16 9.47 -2.61
C LEU A 49 10.77 9.77 -1.15
N MET A 50 9.88 8.95 -0.57
CA MET A 50 9.50 9.08 0.83
C MET A 50 10.66 8.74 1.76
N LEU A 51 11.38 7.64 1.50
CA LEU A 51 12.56 7.28 2.28
C LEU A 51 13.67 8.35 2.17
N ALA A 52 13.89 8.93 0.99
CA ALA A 52 14.84 10.03 0.83
C ALA A 52 14.47 11.25 1.68
N SER A 53 13.17 11.50 1.85
CA SER A 53 12.65 12.63 2.64
C SER A 53 12.62 12.36 4.14
N PHE A 54 12.17 11.19 4.54
CA PHE A 54 11.79 10.88 5.93
C PHE A 54 12.81 10.03 6.68
N TYR A 55 13.60 9.20 6.00
CA TYR A 55 14.67 8.45 6.65
C TYR A 55 15.89 9.33 6.86
N ARG A 56 16.09 9.76 8.10
CA ARG A 56 17.18 10.67 8.52
C ARG A 56 17.95 10.04 9.67
N PRO A 57 18.92 9.16 9.36
CA PRO A 57 19.75 8.57 10.40
C PRO A 57 20.58 9.63 11.12
N GLN A 58 20.55 9.62 12.45
CA GLN A 58 21.33 10.52 13.31
C GLN A 58 21.84 9.78 14.55
N GLY A 59 23.16 9.73 14.74
CA GLY A 59 23.77 9.08 15.89
C GLY A 59 23.31 7.62 16.07
N ARG A 60 22.73 7.30 17.23
CA ARG A 60 22.20 5.95 17.49
C ARG A 60 20.91 5.66 16.72
N ARG A 61 20.10 6.67 16.41
CA ARG A 61 18.83 6.56 15.70
C ARG A 61 19.06 6.45 14.20
N SER A 62 19.36 5.22 13.74
CA SER A 62 19.77 4.96 12.35
C SER A 62 19.06 3.77 11.70
N ARG A 63 18.27 3.00 12.45
CA ARG A 63 17.63 1.79 11.97
C ARG A 63 16.29 2.09 11.28
N ILE A 64 15.95 1.21 10.32
CA ILE A 64 14.59 1.11 9.79
C ILE A 64 13.99 -0.20 10.27
N LEU A 65 12.80 -0.13 10.87
CA LEU A 65 12.03 -1.31 11.27
C LEU A 65 11.06 -1.68 10.14
N ILE A 66 11.09 -2.95 9.71
CA ILE A 66 10.12 -3.58 8.82
C ILE A 66 9.65 -4.91 9.39
N GLU A 67 8.59 -5.50 8.85
CA GLU A 67 8.24 -6.89 9.15
C GLU A 67 9.24 -7.88 8.53
N ALA A 68 9.52 -8.97 9.19
CA ALA A 68 10.25 -10.08 8.55
C ALA A 68 9.36 -10.74 7.49
N GLY A 69 9.90 -10.92 6.29
CA GLY A 69 9.14 -11.40 5.14
C GLY A 69 8.32 -10.29 4.46
N ALA A 70 8.70 -9.03 4.62
CA ALA A 70 8.19 -7.91 3.85
C ALA A 70 8.28 -8.19 2.34
N PHE A 71 7.45 -7.53 1.54
CA PHE A 71 7.53 -7.67 0.09
C PHE A 71 8.95 -7.30 -0.39
N SER A 72 9.49 -8.11 -1.30
CA SER A 72 10.91 -8.02 -1.69
C SER A 72 11.32 -6.62 -2.17
N SER A 73 10.42 -5.92 -2.88
CA SER A 73 10.68 -4.56 -3.36
C SER A 73 10.87 -3.56 -2.21
N ASP A 74 10.09 -3.67 -1.14
CA ASP A 74 10.20 -2.77 0.01
C ASP A 74 11.51 -3.03 0.76
N ARG A 75 11.84 -4.31 0.98
CA ARG A 75 13.11 -4.70 1.58
C ARG A 75 14.30 -4.19 0.75
N HIS A 76 14.23 -4.31 -0.59
CA HIS A 76 15.28 -3.80 -1.48
C HIS A 76 15.37 -2.26 -1.44
N ALA A 77 14.23 -1.56 -1.44
CA ALA A 77 14.19 -0.11 -1.33
C ALA A 77 14.80 0.37 -0.01
N VAL A 78 14.42 -0.24 1.11
CA VAL A 78 14.96 0.08 2.44
C VAL A 78 16.46 -0.20 2.49
N THR A 79 16.89 -1.39 2.07
CA THR A 79 18.31 -1.78 2.06
C THR A 79 19.16 -0.81 1.24
N SER A 80 18.68 -0.42 0.05
CA SER A 80 19.41 0.52 -0.81
C SER A 80 19.46 1.93 -0.22
N GLN A 81 18.40 2.39 0.45
CA GLN A 81 18.39 3.70 1.12
C GLN A 81 19.33 3.74 2.33
N ILE A 82 19.42 2.64 3.09
CA ILE A 82 20.40 2.50 4.17
C ILE A 82 21.83 2.62 3.61
N ALA A 83 22.14 1.84 2.57
CA ALA A 83 23.44 1.86 1.93
C ALA A 83 23.77 3.25 1.32
N TRP A 84 22.77 3.90 0.70
CA TRP A 84 22.94 5.25 0.14
C TRP A 84 23.27 6.31 1.19
N ARG A 85 22.85 6.09 2.46
CA ARG A 85 23.24 6.94 3.60
C ARG A 85 24.59 6.57 4.21
N GLY A 86 25.34 5.64 3.61
CA GLY A 86 26.65 5.20 4.07
C GLY A 86 26.59 4.27 5.30
N LEU A 87 25.44 3.64 5.52
CA LEU A 87 25.24 2.69 6.64
C LEU A 87 25.26 1.26 6.14
N GLU A 88 25.65 0.33 7.02
CA GLU A 88 25.62 -1.10 6.74
C GLU A 88 24.20 -1.67 6.91
N PRO A 89 23.59 -2.23 5.85
CA PRO A 89 22.24 -2.78 5.93
C PRO A 89 22.05 -3.83 7.02
N GLN A 90 23.05 -4.69 7.27
CA GLN A 90 22.99 -5.74 8.28
C GLN A 90 22.79 -5.20 9.71
N SER A 91 23.26 -4.00 9.99
CA SER A 91 23.14 -3.36 11.30
C SER A 91 21.98 -2.38 11.39
N ALA A 92 21.63 -1.74 10.27
CA ALA A 92 20.61 -0.67 10.23
C ALA A 92 19.21 -1.15 9.81
N LEU A 93 19.07 -2.34 9.21
CA LEU A 93 17.77 -2.97 8.97
C LEU A 93 17.37 -3.83 10.18
N LEU A 94 16.20 -3.56 10.74
CA LEU A 94 15.60 -4.37 11.79
C LEU A 94 14.34 -5.05 11.23
N GLU A 95 14.37 -6.37 11.15
CA GLU A 95 13.24 -7.19 10.67
C GLU A 95 12.55 -7.85 11.87
N LEU A 96 11.26 -7.56 12.09
CA LEU A 96 10.47 -8.15 13.17
C LEU A 96 9.76 -9.42 12.68
N PRO A 97 10.14 -10.61 13.13
CA PRO A 97 9.45 -11.84 12.79
C PRO A 97 8.13 -12.00 13.55
N PRO A 98 7.20 -12.82 13.05
CA PRO A 98 6.07 -13.26 13.85
C PRO A 98 6.58 -14.05 15.09
N PRO A 99 5.78 -14.10 16.17
CA PRO A 99 6.10 -14.91 17.34
C PRO A 99 6.29 -16.39 16.96
N PRO A 100 7.08 -17.15 17.73
CA PRO A 100 7.31 -18.57 17.46
C PRO A 100 6.00 -19.36 17.33
N GLY A 101 5.83 -20.08 16.22
CA GLY A 101 4.64 -20.87 15.92
C GLY A 101 3.50 -20.07 15.26
N GLU A 102 3.61 -18.76 15.14
CA GLU A 102 2.62 -17.90 14.46
C GLU A 102 3.07 -17.56 13.04
N VAL A 103 2.10 -17.20 12.20
CA VAL A 103 2.33 -16.75 10.81
C VAL A 103 2.02 -15.27 10.63
N THR A 104 1.49 -14.63 11.66
CA THR A 104 1.09 -13.21 11.69
C THR A 104 1.84 -12.48 12.79
N VAL A 105 2.05 -11.17 12.61
CA VAL A 105 2.70 -10.31 13.60
C VAL A 105 1.61 -9.52 14.33
N PRO A 106 1.38 -9.75 15.63
CA PRO A 106 0.44 -8.93 16.40
C PRO A 106 1.02 -7.54 16.63
N GLU A 107 0.17 -6.51 16.72
CA GLU A 107 0.62 -5.13 16.97
C GLU A 107 1.32 -4.99 18.32
N GLU A 108 1.01 -5.82 19.29
CA GLU A 108 1.71 -5.91 20.58
C GLU A 108 3.20 -6.23 20.40
N ALA A 109 3.55 -7.06 19.41
CA ALA A 109 4.96 -7.37 19.13
C ALA A 109 5.67 -6.15 18.50
N VAL A 110 4.98 -5.37 17.67
CA VAL A 110 5.52 -4.11 17.12
C VAL A 110 5.73 -3.10 18.24
N GLU A 111 4.76 -2.92 19.13
CA GLU A 111 4.86 -2.04 20.30
C GLU A 111 6.02 -2.43 21.21
N ALA A 112 6.13 -3.71 21.54
CA ALA A 112 7.22 -4.22 22.37
C ALA A 112 8.61 -4.02 21.71
N CYS A 113 8.70 -4.18 20.39
CA CYS A 113 9.92 -3.89 19.64
C CYS A 113 10.28 -2.40 19.72
N LEU A 114 9.31 -1.51 19.54
CA LEU A 114 9.50 -0.06 19.61
C LEU A 114 9.85 0.39 21.04
N GLN A 115 9.25 -0.19 22.07
CA GLN A 115 9.62 0.09 23.46
C GLN A 115 11.07 -0.31 23.77
N ARG A 116 11.55 -1.42 23.19
CA ARG A 116 12.91 -1.95 23.44
C ARG A 116 13.97 -1.25 22.61
N HIS A 117 13.68 -0.92 21.34
CA HIS A 117 14.65 -0.47 20.36
C HIS A 117 14.35 0.91 19.77
N GLY A 118 13.29 1.60 20.20
CA GLY A 118 12.83 2.83 19.59
C GLY A 118 13.87 3.94 19.55
N GLU A 119 14.79 4.02 20.50
CA GLU A 119 15.88 4.99 20.47
C GLU A 119 16.89 4.77 19.33
N GLU A 120 16.90 3.56 18.74
CA GLU A 120 17.79 3.20 17.63
C GLU A 120 17.06 3.30 16.28
N ILE A 121 15.72 3.32 16.28
CA ILE A 121 14.88 3.31 15.07
C ILE A 121 14.59 4.74 14.63
N ALA A 122 14.95 5.08 13.39
CA ALA A 122 14.62 6.35 12.76
C ALA A 122 13.26 6.31 12.07
N LEU A 123 12.90 5.16 11.49
CA LEU A 123 11.70 5.00 10.67
C LEU A 123 11.13 3.58 10.81
N VAL A 124 9.81 3.51 10.91
CA VAL A 124 9.03 2.29 10.77
C VAL A 124 8.40 2.30 9.37
N LEU A 125 8.65 1.27 8.57
CA LEU A 125 7.92 1.03 7.33
C LEU A 125 7.10 -0.25 7.49
N TRP A 126 5.77 -0.11 7.50
CA TRP A 126 4.88 -1.22 7.78
C TRP A 126 3.82 -1.38 6.69
N PRO A 127 3.40 -2.62 6.31
CA PRO A 127 2.29 -2.78 5.38
C PRO A 127 0.97 -2.45 6.07
N GLY A 128 0.01 -1.88 5.34
CA GLY A 128 -1.37 -1.80 5.85
C GLY A 128 -2.07 -3.17 5.80
N VAL A 129 -1.75 -3.99 4.77
CA VAL A 129 -2.14 -5.41 4.67
C VAL A 129 -0.96 -6.22 4.19
N GLN A 130 -0.61 -7.25 4.95
CA GLN A 130 0.47 -8.17 4.62
C GLN A 130 0.12 -9.01 3.39
N PHE A 131 0.95 -8.95 2.35
CA PHE A 131 0.64 -9.52 1.04
C PHE A 131 0.51 -11.04 1.03
N ARG A 132 1.21 -11.77 1.90
CA ARG A 132 1.26 -13.23 1.95
C ARG A 132 0.13 -13.80 2.81
N THR A 133 -0.09 -13.26 4.00
CA THR A 133 -1.07 -13.75 4.97
C THR A 133 -2.45 -13.11 4.82
N GLY A 134 -2.55 -11.92 4.23
CA GLY A 134 -3.78 -11.14 4.19
C GLY A 134 -4.11 -10.44 5.50
N GLN A 135 -3.20 -10.48 6.50
CA GLN A 135 -3.38 -9.77 7.76
C GLN A 135 -3.44 -8.26 7.52
N ALA A 136 -4.51 -7.62 7.98
CA ALA A 136 -4.61 -6.16 8.07
C ALA A 136 -4.10 -5.67 9.42
N PHE A 137 -3.39 -4.55 9.42
CA PHE A 137 -2.83 -3.92 10.60
C PHE A 137 -3.59 -2.66 11.00
N ASP A 138 -3.62 -2.39 12.31
CA ASP A 138 -4.10 -1.11 12.85
C ASP A 138 -3.01 -0.03 12.64
N ILE A 139 -3.15 0.71 11.55
CA ILE A 139 -2.21 1.79 11.17
C ILE A 139 -2.10 2.84 12.28
N ALA A 140 -3.24 3.22 12.90
CA ALA A 140 -3.26 4.24 13.95
C ALA A 140 -2.51 3.77 15.20
N ARG A 141 -2.62 2.51 15.55
CA ARG A 141 -1.92 1.91 16.69
C ARG A 141 -0.41 1.88 16.46
N ILE A 142 0.02 1.44 15.25
CA ILE A 142 1.43 1.39 14.88
C ILE A 142 2.04 2.79 14.79
N ALA A 143 1.32 3.76 14.19
CA ALA A 143 1.79 5.15 14.10
C ALA A 143 1.98 5.76 15.49
N ARG A 144 0.99 5.62 16.40
CA ARG A 144 1.13 6.09 17.78
C ARG A 144 2.33 5.49 18.50
N ALA A 145 2.55 4.18 18.35
CA ALA A 145 3.69 3.51 18.99
C ALA A 145 5.03 4.01 18.40
N ALA A 146 5.10 4.20 17.09
CA ALA A 146 6.28 4.75 16.42
C ALA A 146 6.57 6.18 16.90
N HIS A 147 5.57 7.04 16.95
CA HIS A 147 5.72 8.43 17.41
C HIS A 147 6.08 8.51 18.90
N ALA A 148 5.50 7.68 19.75
CA ALA A 148 5.87 7.60 21.16
C ALA A 148 7.35 7.22 21.36
N ALA A 149 7.91 6.45 20.43
CA ALA A 149 9.33 6.10 20.38
C ALA A 149 10.19 7.15 19.62
N GLY A 150 9.60 8.23 19.10
CA GLY A 150 10.27 9.27 18.31
C GLY A 150 10.64 8.85 16.90
N CYS A 151 9.97 7.84 16.34
CA CYS A 151 10.18 7.32 14.99
C CYS A 151 9.20 7.95 14.00
N ILE A 152 9.59 7.99 12.73
CA ILE A 152 8.69 8.26 11.60
C ILE A 152 7.88 6.99 11.31
N ALA A 153 6.59 7.14 11.00
CA ALA A 153 5.69 6.05 10.65
C ALA A 153 5.27 6.12 9.18
N GLY A 154 5.83 5.26 8.34
CA GLY A 154 5.51 5.11 6.92
C GLY A 154 4.79 3.80 6.63
N PHE A 155 3.91 3.78 5.60
CA PHE A 155 3.10 2.60 5.29
C PHE A 155 3.12 2.25 3.81
N ASP A 156 3.26 0.94 3.48
CA ASP A 156 2.92 0.40 2.18
C ASP A 156 1.45 -0.04 2.16
N LEU A 157 0.66 0.60 1.30
CA LEU A 157 -0.75 0.36 1.15
C LEU A 157 -1.10 -0.42 -0.13
N ALA A 158 -0.14 -1.10 -0.74
CA ALA A 158 -0.34 -1.85 -1.98
C ALA A 158 -1.51 -2.85 -1.91
N HIS A 159 -1.76 -3.42 -0.74
CA HIS A 159 -2.87 -4.36 -0.50
C HIS A 159 -4.00 -3.77 0.35
N SER A 160 -3.93 -2.51 0.75
CA SER A 160 -4.89 -1.87 1.66
C SER A 160 -5.81 -0.90 0.95
N LEU A 161 -5.27 0.02 0.15
CA LEU A 161 -6.07 1.05 -0.52
C LEU A 161 -7.04 0.43 -1.52
N GLY A 162 -8.34 0.70 -1.35
CA GLY A 162 -9.42 0.06 -2.11
C GLY A 162 -9.84 -1.32 -1.61
N ASN A 163 -9.24 -1.83 -0.53
CA ASN A 163 -9.51 -3.15 0.05
C ASN A 163 -9.97 -3.09 1.52
N THR A 164 -9.33 -2.27 2.33
CA THR A 164 -9.66 -2.08 3.75
C THR A 164 -10.01 -0.63 4.02
N PRO A 165 -10.86 -0.34 5.03
CA PRO A 165 -11.08 1.02 5.48
C PRO A 165 -9.77 1.65 5.95
N LEU A 166 -9.52 2.89 5.55
CA LEU A 166 -8.35 3.66 5.93
C LEU A 166 -8.76 5.02 6.51
N ALA A 167 -7.95 5.55 7.41
CA ALA A 167 -8.12 6.86 8.02
C ALA A 167 -6.73 7.49 8.23
N LEU A 168 -5.96 7.68 7.14
CA LEU A 168 -4.54 8.04 7.20
C LEU A 168 -4.30 9.35 7.94
N HIS A 169 -5.17 10.37 7.73
CA HIS A 169 -5.08 11.63 8.44
C HIS A 169 -5.29 11.43 9.95
N ALA A 170 -6.39 10.79 10.34
CA ALA A 170 -6.70 10.56 11.75
C ALA A 170 -5.76 9.56 12.43
N ALA A 171 -5.18 8.64 11.67
CA ALA A 171 -4.16 7.70 12.14
C ALA A 171 -2.80 8.37 12.37
N ASP A 172 -2.66 9.62 11.97
CA ASP A 172 -1.43 10.40 12.11
C ASP A 172 -0.20 9.77 11.41
N ALA A 173 -0.43 9.01 10.32
CA ALA A 173 0.65 8.45 9.51
C ALA A 173 1.53 9.58 8.94
N ASP A 174 2.85 9.40 8.90
CA ASP A 174 3.73 10.43 8.31
C ASP A 174 3.65 10.43 6.79
N PHE A 175 3.74 9.24 6.20
CA PHE A 175 3.55 9.03 4.78
C PHE A 175 2.99 7.64 4.49
N ALA A 176 2.40 7.47 3.32
CA ALA A 176 2.05 6.17 2.78
C ALA A 176 2.24 6.13 1.26
N VAL A 177 2.45 4.93 0.71
CA VAL A 177 2.63 4.73 -0.73
C VAL A 177 1.76 3.57 -1.22
N TRP A 178 1.32 3.62 -2.48
CA TRP A 178 0.53 2.54 -3.08
C TRP A 178 0.72 2.41 -4.57
N CYS A 179 0.36 1.24 -5.09
CA CYS A 179 0.12 1.01 -6.51
C CYS A 179 -1.39 0.95 -6.80
N SER A 180 -1.81 1.41 -7.97
CA SER A 180 -3.23 1.49 -8.32
C SER A 180 -3.72 0.34 -9.21
N TYR A 181 -2.84 -0.55 -9.65
CA TYR A 181 -3.21 -1.69 -10.51
C TYR A 181 -3.75 -2.91 -9.73
N LYS A 182 -3.67 -2.91 -8.39
CA LYS A 182 -4.21 -3.98 -7.54
C LYS A 182 -5.67 -3.68 -7.20
N TYR A 183 -5.98 -3.43 -5.93
CA TYR A 183 -7.36 -3.26 -5.46
C TYR A 183 -8.05 -1.99 -5.94
N LEU A 184 -7.31 -1.00 -6.41
CA LEU A 184 -7.90 0.17 -7.08
C LEU A 184 -8.30 -0.08 -8.55
N ASN A 185 -8.00 -1.28 -9.10
CA ASN A 185 -8.40 -1.68 -10.46
C ASN A 185 -8.02 -0.69 -11.58
N GLY A 186 -6.92 0.04 -11.42
CA GLY A 186 -6.45 1.02 -12.41
C GLY A 186 -5.87 0.40 -13.69
N GLY A 187 -5.77 -0.93 -13.75
CA GLY A 187 -5.21 -1.66 -14.90
C GLY A 187 -3.68 -1.71 -14.90
N PRO A 188 -3.09 -2.49 -15.82
CA PRO A 188 -1.65 -2.63 -15.95
C PRO A 188 -0.95 -1.29 -16.20
N GLY A 189 0.13 -1.02 -15.47
CA GLY A 189 0.89 0.23 -15.61
C GLY A 189 0.20 1.47 -15.05
N ALA A 190 -0.89 1.32 -14.29
CA ALA A 190 -1.57 2.44 -13.65
C ALA A 190 -0.61 3.25 -12.77
N ILE A 191 -0.82 4.57 -12.76
CA ILE A 191 -0.07 5.50 -11.91
C ILE A 191 -0.23 5.11 -10.44
N GLY A 192 0.86 5.16 -9.68
CA GLY A 192 0.83 5.03 -8.22
C GLY A 192 0.40 6.32 -7.54
N GLY A 193 0.56 6.36 -6.23
CA GLY A 193 0.33 7.58 -5.46
C GLY A 193 0.99 7.50 -4.09
N CYS A 194 0.95 8.62 -3.41
CA CYS A 194 1.37 8.71 -2.03
C CYS A 194 0.48 9.65 -1.22
N PHE A 195 0.55 9.43 0.09
CA PHE A 195 0.03 10.29 1.14
C PHE A 195 1.21 10.90 1.88
N VAL A 196 1.11 12.19 2.21
CA VAL A 196 2.03 12.86 3.12
C VAL A 196 1.20 13.72 4.05
N HIS A 197 1.31 13.50 5.35
CA HIS A 197 0.53 14.23 6.34
C HIS A 197 0.80 15.74 6.25
N GLN A 198 -0.24 16.58 6.34
CA GLN A 198 -0.17 18.04 6.20
C GLN A 198 0.88 18.70 7.09
N ARG A 199 1.13 18.16 8.32
CA ARG A 199 2.14 18.70 9.23
C ARG A 199 3.53 18.84 8.60
N HIS A 200 3.87 17.96 7.65
CA HIS A 200 5.16 18.01 6.96
C HIS A 200 5.20 19.10 5.89
N SER A 201 4.08 19.41 5.26
CA SER A 201 3.97 20.52 4.31
C SER A 201 4.02 21.87 5.01
N GLU A 202 3.32 22.02 6.12
CA GLU A 202 3.31 23.24 6.94
C GLU A 202 4.67 23.53 7.58
N ALA A 203 5.35 22.51 8.08
CA ALA A 203 6.68 22.67 8.67
C ALA A 203 7.71 23.15 7.63
N GLN A 204 7.58 22.68 6.38
CA GLN A 204 8.45 23.09 5.29
C GLN A 204 8.14 24.50 4.77
N ALA A 205 6.87 24.92 4.75
CA ALA A 205 6.51 26.28 4.40
C ALA A 205 7.14 27.30 5.36
N ARG A 206 7.25 26.97 6.65
CA ARG A 206 7.90 27.84 7.66
C ARG A 206 9.42 27.98 7.51
N THR A 207 10.09 26.98 6.92
CA THR A 207 11.56 27.01 6.71
C THR A 207 11.98 27.61 5.37
N SER A 208 11.03 27.83 4.46
CA SER A 208 11.28 28.27 3.08
C SER A 208 11.54 29.78 2.90
N HIS A 209 11.55 30.59 3.96
CA HIS A 209 11.70 32.05 3.87
C HIS A 209 13.12 32.53 3.55
N GLY A 210 14.02 31.67 3.08
CA GLY A 210 15.42 32.01 2.79
C GLY A 210 16.03 31.47 1.53
N GLY A 211 15.25 30.97 0.54
CA GLY A 211 15.79 30.62 -0.79
C GLY A 211 16.61 29.33 -0.87
N THR A 212 16.69 28.56 0.20
CA THR A 212 17.34 27.24 0.20
C THR A 212 16.27 26.16 -0.02
N LEU A 213 16.59 25.11 -0.78
CA LEU A 213 15.74 23.94 -0.94
C LEU A 213 15.29 23.47 0.46
N PRO A 214 13.98 23.32 0.73
CA PRO A 214 13.49 22.92 2.05
C PRO A 214 14.04 21.51 2.35
N GLY A 215 14.91 21.44 3.33
CA GLY A 215 15.86 20.42 3.72
C GLY A 215 15.54 19.05 3.55
N THR A 216 15.35 18.21 2.75
CA THR A 216 15.42 16.75 2.60
C THR A 216 14.54 16.16 1.51
N ARG A 217 13.66 16.94 0.93
CA ARG A 217 12.85 16.53 -0.21
C ARG A 217 13.69 16.60 -1.49
N LEU A 218 13.62 15.56 -2.34
CA LEU A 218 14.08 15.67 -3.69
C LEU A 218 13.14 16.60 -4.46
N ALA A 219 13.68 17.65 -5.06
CA ALA A 219 12.90 18.66 -5.79
C ALA A 219 12.93 18.37 -7.30
N GLY A 220 11.82 18.63 -7.95
CA GLY A 220 11.69 18.61 -9.39
C GLY A 220 10.67 19.64 -9.83
N TRP A 221 10.66 19.97 -11.11
CA TRP A 221 9.86 21.07 -11.63
C TRP A 221 8.36 20.91 -11.43
N TRP A 222 7.83 19.65 -11.31
CA TRP A 222 6.41 19.42 -11.09
C TRP A 222 5.97 19.62 -9.64
N GLY A 223 6.88 19.49 -8.69
CA GLY A 223 6.66 19.87 -7.30
C GLY A 223 6.80 21.36 -7.02
N HIS A 224 7.12 22.17 -8.02
CA HIS A 224 7.10 23.62 -7.94
C HIS A 224 5.64 24.14 -8.01
N GLU A 225 5.32 25.22 -7.33
CA GLU A 225 3.99 25.83 -7.34
C GLU A 225 3.54 26.18 -8.76
N GLU A 226 2.28 25.91 -9.09
CA GLU A 226 1.75 26.02 -10.45
C GLU A 226 1.87 27.44 -11.04
N PRO A 227 1.54 28.55 -10.33
CA PRO A 227 1.54 29.89 -10.92
C PRO A 227 2.91 30.34 -11.44
N THR A 228 3.99 29.81 -10.90
CA THR A 228 5.37 30.23 -11.25
C THR A 228 6.16 29.11 -11.94
N ARG A 229 5.58 27.91 -12.07
CA ARG A 229 6.25 26.72 -12.64
C ARG A 229 6.88 26.97 -14.02
N PHE A 230 6.18 27.68 -14.89
CA PHE A 230 6.63 27.96 -16.25
C PHE A 230 7.42 29.26 -16.40
N LEU A 231 7.66 30.00 -15.32
CA LEU A 231 8.51 31.20 -15.35
C LEU A 231 10.00 30.84 -15.40
N MET A 232 10.34 29.57 -15.18
CA MET A 232 11.71 29.03 -15.19
C MET A 232 12.66 29.80 -14.26
N GLU A 233 12.13 30.26 -13.12
CA GLU A 233 12.94 30.92 -12.09
C GLU A 233 13.90 29.91 -11.45
N PRO A 234 15.11 30.32 -11.07
CA PRO A 234 16.09 29.42 -10.45
C PRO A 234 15.69 29.02 -9.02
N GLN A 235 14.79 29.77 -8.40
CA GLN A 235 14.35 29.55 -7.03
C GLN A 235 13.17 28.57 -6.99
N PHE A 236 13.35 27.45 -6.29
CA PHE A 236 12.27 26.48 -6.08
C PHE A 236 11.27 26.98 -5.04
N ARG A 237 9.99 27.03 -5.41
CA ARG A 237 8.85 27.26 -4.54
C ARG A 237 7.98 26.02 -4.52
N ALA A 238 7.90 25.39 -3.37
CA ALA A 238 7.16 24.13 -3.25
C ALA A 238 5.65 24.32 -3.47
N ALA A 239 5.03 23.42 -4.21
CA ALA A 239 3.59 23.31 -4.26
C ALA A 239 3.01 23.02 -2.86
N HIS A 240 1.72 23.25 -2.70
CA HIS A 240 1.04 22.96 -1.43
C HIS A 240 0.82 21.45 -1.26
N GLY A 241 0.91 20.97 -0.03
CA GLY A 241 0.58 19.60 0.33
C GLY A 241 1.51 18.54 -0.27
N ALA A 242 0.99 17.35 -0.46
CA ALA A 242 1.70 16.20 -1.02
C ALA A 242 2.17 16.42 -2.46
N ALA A 243 1.53 17.33 -3.21
CA ALA A 243 1.93 17.69 -4.56
C ALA A 243 3.37 18.20 -4.64
N ALA A 244 3.89 18.75 -3.55
CA ALA A 244 5.27 19.21 -3.44
C ALA A 244 6.34 18.08 -3.57
N TRP A 245 5.95 16.82 -3.42
CA TRP A 245 6.84 15.67 -3.58
C TRP A 245 6.91 15.14 -5.02
N GLN A 246 6.13 15.71 -5.93
CA GLN A 246 6.25 15.39 -7.36
C GLN A 246 7.58 15.90 -7.91
N ILE A 247 8.23 15.10 -8.74
CA ILE A 247 9.50 15.46 -9.38
C ILE A 247 9.28 15.84 -10.82
N SER A 248 8.56 15.01 -11.56
CA SER A 248 8.27 15.20 -12.98
C SER A 248 6.77 15.13 -13.22
N ASN A 249 6.35 15.52 -14.42
CA ASN A 249 4.97 15.44 -14.84
C ASN A 249 4.44 14.00 -14.77
N PRO A 250 3.18 13.82 -14.32
CA PRO A 250 2.57 12.49 -14.20
C PRO A 250 2.24 11.88 -15.58
N PRO A 251 2.27 10.55 -15.71
CA PRO A 251 1.91 9.86 -16.95
C PRO A 251 0.38 9.88 -17.15
N ILE A 252 -0.10 10.68 -18.10
CA ILE A 252 -1.54 10.93 -18.36
C ILE A 252 -2.29 9.64 -18.69
N LEU A 253 -1.75 8.82 -19.61
CA LEU A 253 -2.41 7.58 -20.04
C LEU A 253 -2.50 6.54 -18.92
N ALA A 254 -1.53 6.51 -18.00
CA ALA A 254 -1.56 5.64 -16.84
C ALA A 254 -2.52 6.12 -15.75
N ALA A 255 -2.88 7.40 -15.76
CA ALA A 255 -3.87 7.99 -14.84
C ALA A 255 -5.32 7.80 -15.34
N ALA A 256 -5.53 7.77 -16.64
CA ALA A 256 -6.87 7.79 -17.24
C ALA A 256 -7.79 6.64 -16.78
N PRO A 257 -7.38 5.36 -16.77
CA PRO A 257 -8.25 4.27 -16.32
C PRO A 257 -8.61 4.38 -14.85
N LEU A 258 -7.71 4.93 -14.03
CA LEU A 258 -7.94 5.08 -12.59
C LEU A 258 -9.05 6.09 -12.29
N ILE A 259 -9.24 7.12 -13.12
CA ILE A 259 -10.36 8.06 -12.97
C ILE A 259 -11.70 7.32 -13.06
N ALA A 260 -11.85 6.41 -14.03
CA ALA A 260 -13.06 5.61 -14.19
C ALA A 260 -13.25 4.66 -13.00
N SER A 261 -12.19 4.00 -12.59
CA SER A 261 -12.24 3.08 -11.44
C SER A 261 -12.64 3.80 -10.14
N LEU A 262 -12.01 4.93 -9.82
CA LEU A 262 -12.37 5.72 -8.63
C LEU A 262 -13.83 6.20 -8.67
N SER A 263 -14.35 6.58 -9.86
CA SER A 263 -15.76 6.92 -10.01
C SER A 263 -16.68 5.76 -9.63
N ILE A 264 -16.34 4.52 -10.02
CA ILE A 264 -17.08 3.31 -9.64
C ILE A 264 -17.00 3.06 -8.13
N PHE A 265 -15.83 3.22 -7.51
CA PHE A 265 -15.67 3.08 -6.06
C PHE A 265 -16.54 4.07 -5.29
N LEU A 266 -16.53 5.34 -5.70
CA LEU A 266 -17.35 6.38 -5.05
C LEU A 266 -18.85 6.14 -5.25
N GLN A 267 -19.26 5.66 -6.41
CA GLN A 267 -20.66 5.32 -6.70
C GLN A 267 -21.12 4.10 -5.90
N ALA A 268 -20.28 3.07 -5.76
CA ALA A 268 -20.59 1.89 -4.97
C ALA A 268 -20.62 2.17 -3.45
N GLY A 269 -19.79 3.10 -3.00
CA GLY A 269 -19.60 3.46 -1.60
C GLY A 269 -18.62 2.52 -0.86
N PRO A 270 -17.56 3.07 -0.25
CA PRO A 270 -16.55 2.27 0.45
C PRO A 270 -17.12 1.37 1.56
N GLU A 271 -18.12 1.87 2.29
CA GLU A 271 -18.79 1.13 3.37
C GLU A 271 -19.57 -0.08 2.83
N ALA A 272 -20.32 0.10 1.74
CA ALA A 272 -21.05 -0.99 1.10
C ALA A 272 -20.11 -2.05 0.52
N LEU A 273 -19.01 -1.64 -0.08
CA LEU A 273 -17.96 -2.54 -0.55
C LEU A 273 -17.33 -3.31 0.62
N ARG A 274 -17.07 -2.64 1.75
CA ARG A 274 -16.55 -3.29 2.95
C ARG A 274 -17.52 -4.31 3.51
N ALA A 275 -18.80 -3.99 3.63
CA ALA A 275 -19.84 -4.92 4.09
C ALA A 275 -19.91 -6.16 3.19
N LYS A 276 -19.89 -5.99 1.88
CA LYS A 276 -19.88 -7.11 0.92
C LYS A 276 -18.57 -7.92 1.01
N SER A 277 -17.41 -7.30 1.21
CA SER A 277 -16.14 -8.00 1.43
C SER A 277 -16.18 -8.92 2.64
N ILE A 278 -16.72 -8.44 3.76
CA ILE A 278 -16.91 -9.23 4.99
C ILE A 278 -17.84 -10.41 4.72
N ALA A 279 -18.97 -10.19 4.04
CA ALA A 279 -19.93 -11.23 3.71
C ALA A 279 -19.34 -12.31 2.78
N LEU A 280 -18.62 -11.91 1.71
CA LEU A 280 -17.97 -12.83 0.77
C LEU A 280 -16.90 -13.68 1.45
N THR A 281 -16.04 -13.06 2.27
CA THR A 281 -14.97 -13.80 2.98
C THR A 281 -15.52 -14.68 4.08
N GLY A 282 -16.56 -14.26 4.80
CA GLY A 282 -17.24 -15.09 5.78
C GLY A 282 -17.92 -16.31 5.12
N PHE A 283 -18.59 -16.11 3.99
CA PHE A 283 -19.16 -17.21 3.21
C PHE A 283 -18.10 -18.19 2.73
N LEU A 284 -16.96 -17.70 2.25
CA LEU A 284 -15.84 -18.55 1.87
C LEU A 284 -15.32 -19.39 3.05
N GLU A 285 -15.14 -18.80 4.23
CA GLU A 285 -14.72 -19.53 5.44
C GLU A 285 -15.69 -20.66 5.80
N GLU A 286 -17.01 -20.39 5.74
CA GLU A 286 -18.03 -21.42 5.99
C GLU A 286 -17.93 -22.60 5.03
N LEU A 287 -17.73 -22.31 3.74
CA LEU A 287 -17.57 -23.35 2.71
C LEU A 287 -16.26 -24.15 2.84
N LEU A 288 -15.21 -23.55 3.38
CA LEU A 288 -13.92 -24.20 3.60
C LEU A 288 -13.83 -24.96 4.92
N ARG A 289 -14.70 -24.68 5.89
CA ARG A 289 -14.72 -25.32 7.23
C ARG A 289 -14.72 -26.86 7.17
N PRO A 290 -15.54 -27.51 6.30
CA PRO A 290 -15.54 -28.98 6.20
C PRO A 290 -14.25 -29.58 5.64
N LEU A 291 -13.36 -28.76 5.06
CA LEU A 291 -12.08 -29.19 4.47
C LEU A 291 -10.93 -29.14 5.49
N ALA A 292 -11.16 -28.68 6.71
CA ALA A 292 -10.16 -28.73 7.77
C ALA A 292 -9.97 -30.16 8.28
N PRO A 293 -8.75 -30.57 8.69
CA PRO A 293 -7.56 -29.74 8.81
C PRO A 293 -6.73 -29.62 7.51
N GLU A 294 -7.13 -30.29 6.41
CA GLU A 294 -6.35 -30.28 5.16
C GLU A 294 -6.19 -28.85 4.60
N VAL A 295 -7.25 -28.06 4.60
CA VAL A 295 -7.19 -26.64 4.20
C VAL A 295 -7.11 -25.75 5.43
N GLN A 296 -5.96 -25.11 5.61
CA GLN A 296 -5.71 -24.15 6.67
C GLN A 296 -5.84 -22.72 6.14
N ILE A 297 -6.61 -21.88 6.80
CA ILE A 297 -6.71 -20.44 6.50
C ILE A 297 -5.71 -19.72 7.41
N LEU A 298 -4.70 -19.10 6.80
CA LEU A 298 -3.65 -18.36 7.51
C LEU A 298 -4.05 -16.93 7.84
N THR A 299 -5.00 -16.37 7.07
CA THR A 299 -5.52 -15.02 7.28
C THR A 299 -6.31 -14.95 8.59
N PRO A 300 -6.15 -13.89 9.40
CA PRO A 300 -6.94 -13.71 10.62
C PRO A 300 -8.44 -13.76 10.36
N ARG A 301 -9.19 -14.40 11.28
CA ARG A 301 -10.65 -14.57 11.14
C ARG A 301 -11.43 -13.29 11.41
N ALA A 302 -10.94 -12.45 12.33
CA ALA A 302 -11.60 -11.21 12.69
C ALA A 302 -11.68 -10.28 11.46
N PRO A 303 -12.88 -9.80 11.08
CA PRO A 303 -13.04 -8.99 9.87
C PRO A 303 -12.16 -7.75 9.85
N GLU A 304 -11.99 -7.07 10.98
CA GLU A 304 -11.15 -5.87 11.12
C GLU A 304 -9.65 -6.16 10.88
N ARG A 305 -9.25 -7.43 10.98
CA ARG A 305 -7.87 -7.90 10.82
C ARG A 305 -7.57 -8.42 9.41
N ARG A 306 -8.46 -8.19 8.44
CA ARG A 306 -8.28 -8.64 7.04
C ARG A 306 -9.04 -7.79 6.04
N GLY A 307 -8.61 -7.85 4.77
CA GLY A 307 -9.37 -7.39 3.62
C GLY A 307 -10.18 -8.52 2.98
N CYS A 308 -10.31 -8.49 1.64
CA CYS A 308 -11.00 -9.54 0.89
C CYS A 308 -10.14 -10.77 0.57
N GLN A 309 -8.84 -10.75 0.88
CA GLN A 309 -7.94 -11.87 0.65
C GLN A 309 -8.03 -12.90 1.79
N LEU A 310 -8.15 -14.18 1.42
CA LEU A 310 -7.83 -15.32 2.29
C LEU A 310 -6.63 -16.09 1.72
N SER A 311 -5.69 -16.42 2.59
CA SER A 311 -4.48 -17.17 2.26
C SER A 311 -4.63 -18.59 2.79
N LEU A 312 -4.58 -19.55 1.88
CA LEU A 312 -4.82 -20.95 2.15
C LEU A 312 -3.50 -21.73 2.07
N ARG A 313 -3.29 -22.63 3.02
CA ARG A 313 -2.19 -23.60 3.01
C ARG A 313 -2.77 -25.01 3.16
N LEU A 314 -2.23 -25.97 2.40
CA LEU A 314 -2.61 -27.36 2.56
C LEU A 314 -1.70 -28.04 3.61
N ALA A 315 -2.30 -28.84 4.49
CA ALA A 315 -1.54 -29.62 5.49
C ALA A 315 -0.60 -30.64 4.83
N SER A 316 -0.98 -31.15 3.66
CA SER A 316 -0.17 -32.05 2.83
C SER A 316 1.05 -31.37 2.18
N GLY A 317 1.25 -30.08 2.38
CA GLY A 317 2.47 -29.34 2.03
C GLY A 317 2.46 -28.67 0.66
N GLY A 318 3.55 -27.93 0.39
CA GLY A 318 3.68 -27.06 -0.77
C GLY A 318 3.56 -27.74 -2.13
N PRO A 319 4.21 -28.90 -2.39
CA PRO A 319 4.07 -29.61 -3.67
C PRO A 319 2.63 -29.99 -3.99
N ARG A 320 1.87 -30.47 -3.00
CA ARG A 320 0.45 -30.76 -3.15
C ARG A 320 -0.37 -29.48 -3.35
N GLY A 321 -0.07 -28.42 -2.58
CA GLY A 321 -0.68 -27.11 -2.76
C GLY A 321 -0.50 -26.56 -4.17
N LYS A 322 0.69 -26.73 -4.78
CA LYS A 322 0.94 -26.31 -6.15
C LYS A 322 0.12 -27.11 -7.16
N GLN A 323 0.00 -28.44 -6.99
CA GLN A 323 -0.86 -29.27 -7.84
C GLN A 323 -2.33 -28.84 -7.78
N VAL A 324 -2.84 -28.57 -6.57
CA VAL A 324 -4.21 -28.06 -6.38
C VAL A 324 -4.40 -26.71 -7.05
N PHE A 325 -3.45 -25.79 -6.88
CA PHE A 325 -3.47 -24.49 -7.56
C PHE A 325 -3.53 -24.64 -9.08
N ASP A 326 -2.70 -25.51 -9.67
CA ASP A 326 -2.69 -25.76 -11.12
C ASP A 326 -4.01 -26.39 -11.60
N ALA A 327 -4.58 -27.32 -10.82
CA ALA A 327 -5.87 -27.95 -11.12
C ALA A 327 -7.04 -26.95 -11.05
N LEU A 328 -7.00 -25.99 -10.14
CA LEU A 328 -7.96 -24.87 -10.10
C LEU A 328 -7.85 -24.01 -11.37
N GLY A 329 -6.62 -23.66 -11.76
CA GLY A 329 -6.36 -22.92 -12.99
C GLY A 329 -6.85 -23.65 -14.25
N ALA A 330 -6.68 -24.97 -14.34
CA ALA A 330 -7.19 -25.79 -15.44
C ALA A 330 -8.73 -25.81 -15.54
N ARG A 331 -9.43 -25.50 -14.44
CA ARG A 331 -10.89 -25.31 -14.37
C ARG A 331 -11.35 -23.86 -14.60
N GLY A 332 -10.41 -22.95 -14.97
CA GLY A 332 -10.71 -21.53 -15.19
C GLY A 332 -10.85 -20.70 -13.93
N ILE A 333 -10.44 -21.25 -12.77
CA ILE A 333 -10.45 -20.52 -11.49
C ILE A 333 -9.10 -19.86 -11.27
N VAL A 334 -9.05 -18.54 -11.39
CA VAL A 334 -7.83 -17.75 -11.29
C VAL A 334 -7.57 -17.38 -9.82
N CYS A 335 -6.56 -18.02 -9.24
CA CYS A 335 -6.02 -17.69 -7.92
C CYS A 335 -4.60 -17.14 -8.07
N ASP A 336 -3.91 -16.90 -6.95
CA ASP A 336 -2.50 -16.50 -6.95
C ASP A 336 -1.69 -17.47 -6.09
N TRP A 337 -0.52 -17.88 -6.60
CA TRP A 337 0.40 -18.77 -5.88
C TRP A 337 1.53 -17.99 -5.22
N ARG A 338 1.74 -18.21 -3.93
CA ARG A 338 2.92 -17.72 -3.20
C ARG A 338 3.75 -18.87 -2.69
N SER A 339 4.91 -19.01 -3.30
CA SER A 339 5.90 -20.00 -2.87
C SER A 339 6.26 -19.82 -1.39
N PRO A 340 6.48 -20.92 -0.65
CA PRO A 340 6.49 -22.28 -1.14
C PRO A 340 5.12 -23.00 -1.12
N ASP A 341 4.09 -22.46 -0.44
CA ASP A 341 2.96 -23.27 0.03
C ASP A 341 1.60 -22.54 0.13
N ILE A 342 1.45 -21.31 -0.38
CA ILE A 342 0.24 -20.51 -0.19
C ILE A 342 -0.53 -20.33 -1.50
N ILE A 343 -1.83 -20.65 -1.45
CA ILE A 343 -2.83 -20.26 -2.46
C ILE A 343 -3.56 -19.04 -1.90
N ARG A 344 -3.47 -17.89 -2.59
CA ARG A 344 -4.24 -16.71 -2.21
C ARG A 344 -5.51 -16.62 -3.04
N VAL A 345 -6.63 -16.43 -2.36
CA VAL A 345 -7.94 -16.22 -2.96
C VAL A 345 -8.50 -14.89 -2.47
N ALA A 346 -9.03 -14.09 -3.38
CA ALA A 346 -9.48 -12.75 -3.04
C ALA A 346 -10.82 -12.46 -3.75
N PRO A 347 -11.95 -12.78 -3.11
CA PRO A 347 -13.26 -12.41 -3.64
C PRO A 347 -13.48 -10.91 -3.49
N VAL A 348 -13.06 -10.15 -4.52
CA VAL A 348 -13.11 -8.68 -4.53
C VAL A 348 -14.56 -8.22 -4.62
N PRO A 349 -15.04 -7.39 -3.67
CA PRO A 349 -16.45 -7.03 -3.57
C PRO A 349 -17.00 -6.26 -4.77
N LEU A 350 -16.13 -5.57 -5.52
CA LEU A 350 -16.53 -4.77 -6.65
C LEU A 350 -17.05 -5.61 -7.83
N TYR A 351 -16.51 -6.81 -8.06
CA TYR A 351 -16.86 -7.63 -9.22
C TYR A 351 -17.14 -9.12 -8.92
N ASN A 352 -16.69 -9.67 -7.78
CA ASN A 352 -17.02 -11.05 -7.43
C ASN A 352 -18.41 -11.19 -6.79
N ARG A 353 -19.03 -12.34 -7.00
CA ARG A 353 -20.34 -12.75 -6.50
C ARG A 353 -20.20 -13.92 -5.53
N PHE A 354 -21.25 -14.21 -4.75
CA PHE A 354 -21.29 -15.40 -3.89
C PHE A 354 -21.22 -16.70 -4.69
N GLU A 355 -21.76 -16.71 -5.91
CA GLU A 355 -21.64 -17.84 -6.84
C GLU A 355 -20.18 -18.15 -7.21
N ASP A 356 -19.33 -17.14 -7.43
CA ASP A 356 -17.91 -17.32 -7.73
C ASP A 356 -17.20 -17.97 -6.54
N VAL A 357 -17.52 -17.55 -5.32
CA VAL A 357 -17.00 -18.12 -4.06
C VAL A 357 -17.43 -19.57 -3.89
N TRP A 358 -18.70 -19.88 -4.16
CA TRP A 358 -19.22 -21.24 -4.10
C TRP A 358 -18.55 -22.15 -5.14
N THR A 359 -18.41 -21.68 -6.39
CA THR A 359 -17.75 -22.41 -7.49
C THR A 359 -16.30 -22.74 -7.13
N PHE A 360 -15.55 -21.79 -6.56
CA PHE A 360 -14.20 -22.03 -6.06
C PHE A 360 -14.18 -23.13 -5.00
N ALA A 361 -15.03 -23.04 -3.98
CA ALA A 361 -15.04 -24.00 -2.87
C ALA A 361 -15.47 -25.41 -3.32
N ALA A 362 -16.43 -25.51 -4.23
CA ALA A 362 -16.86 -26.79 -4.82
C ALA A 362 -15.74 -27.45 -5.61
N ALA A 363 -15.07 -26.68 -6.48
CA ALA A 363 -13.94 -27.17 -7.29
C ALA A 363 -12.76 -27.62 -6.40
N LEU A 364 -12.45 -26.86 -5.36
CA LEU A 364 -11.39 -27.20 -4.41
C LEU A 364 -11.70 -28.54 -3.70
N ARG A 365 -12.93 -28.72 -3.25
CA ARG A 365 -13.39 -29.98 -2.60
C ARG A 365 -13.24 -31.17 -3.54
N GLU A 366 -13.71 -31.07 -4.79
CA GLU A 366 -13.61 -32.14 -5.77
C GLU A 366 -12.15 -32.49 -6.09
N ILE A 367 -11.27 -31.50 -6.24
CA ILE A 367 -9.83 -31.70 -6.51
C ILE A 367 -9.17 -32.44 -5.33
N LEU A 368 -9.51 -32.08 -4.10
CA LEU A 368 -8.97 -32.75 -2.91
C LEU A 368 -9.45 -34.19 -2.80
N GLN A 369 -10.73 -34.48 -3.11
CA GLN A 369 -11.32 -35.82 -3.08
C GLN A 369 -10.81 -36.74 -4.20
N ALA A 370 -10.61 -36.21 -5.42
CA ALA A 370 -10.16 -37.01 -6.57
C ALA A 370 -8.72 -37.52 -6.42
N ALA A 371 -7.99 -37.05 -5.44
CA ALA A 371 -6.58 -37.35 -5.23
C ALA A 371 -6.30 -37.95 -3.85
N ALA A 372 -7.32 -38.28 -3.07
CA ALA A 372 -7.28 -39.11 -1.89
C ALA A 372 -7.41 -40.57 -2.28
#